data_5936f110a3f7b0ee289ad18b472733a4
#
_entry.id   5936f110a3f7b0ee289ad18b472733a4
#
_cell.length_a   1.000
_cell.length_b   1.000
_cell.length_c   1.000
_cell.angle_alpha   90.00
_cell.angle_beta   90.00
_cell.angle_gamma   90.00
#
_symmetry.space_group_name_H-M   'P 1'
#
loop_
_entity.id
_entity.type
_entity.pdbx_description
1 polymer ?
#
loop_
_entity_poly.entity_id
_entity_poly.type
_entity_poly.pdbx_seq_one_letter_code
_entity_poly.pdbx_strand_id
1 'polypeptide(L)'
;MKKKDEELVEKLMNGKIKLRDVEQYTNNNSNEATRIRRLFLEKKYRVKLENIGNNVINFNDTLNRNIENPIGATQVPLGFAGELKVNGDYAKGDYPILLATTEGRLVGGMARGIKIFNMCGGVNTVILKEGMARDVLVRTKSARDSYNLIRWVQSEEAFKFFSEEFLKSNKFAKLKEVKAYTAGMYVHIRFKSGSGAAMGMNMITIASKSAVDVMIPKVKKELGLDVTFISESGNMCADKKAAYIDVLEGRGVSVIADGIIPRKIIKEEFRVEPEKIVEINKAKCLQGSALAGSHGFNAHVGNVLAAMYIAHGQDPAQITEGTQAITDASVVDGDLYVSIFIPALEVGTYGGGTKRETQQEALKLVGLYGENDDTGRTKFAFAEVVAAA
;
A
#
# COMPACT_ATOMS: atom_id res chain seq x y z
N MET A 1 -23.72 19.87 -27.52
CA MET A 1 -24.14 18.61 -26.84
C MET A 1 -25.02 17.82 -27.79
N LYS A 2 -24.94 16.48 -27.84
CA LYS A 2 -25.83 15.68 -28.69
C LYS A 2 -27.23 15.67 -28.05
N LYS A 3 -28.32 15.63 -28.84
CA LYS A 3 -29.70 15.63 -28.33
C LYS A 3 -29.98 14.53 -27.28
N LYS A 4 -29.40 13.35 -27.48
CA LYS A 4 -29.47 12.23 -26.51
C LYS A 4 -28.79 12.55 -25.16
N ASP A 5 -27.68 13.29 -25.18
CA ASP A 5 -26.97 13.71 -23.97
C ASP A 5 -27.81 14.67 -23.13
N GLU A 6 -28.44 15.64 -23.80
CA GLU A 6 -29.36 16.60 -23.16
C GLU A 6 -30.49 15.89 -22.45
N GLU A 7 -31.10 14.92 -23.11
CA GLU A 7 -32.20 14.13 -22.55
C GLU A 7 -31.75 13.34 -21.30
N LEU A 8 -30.58 12.71 -21.32
CA LEU A 8 -30.06 11.97 -20.16
C LEU A 8 -29.69 12.89 -19.02
N VAL A 9 -29.08 14.04 -19.30
CA VAL A 9 -28.80 15.07 -18.29
C VAL A 9 -30.07 15.60 -17.64
N GLU A 10 -31.14 15.86 -18.44
CA GLU A 10 -32.44 16.25 -17.89
C GLU A 10 -33.06 15.17 -17.00
N LYS A 11 -32.97 13.89 -17.39
CA LYS A 11 -33.45 12.77 -16.55
C LYS A 11 -32.71 12.71 -15.22
N LEU A 12 -31.41 12.97 -15.22
CA LEU A 12 -30.60 13.08 -13.98
C LEU A 12 -31.02 14.30 -13.15
N MET A 13 -31.21 15.46 -13.77
CA MET A 13 -31.61 16.70 -13.08
C MET A 13 -32.97 16.55 -12.40
N ASN A 14 -33.90 15.82 -13.02
CA ASN A 14 -35.26 15.60 -12.51
C ASN A 14 -35.37 14.34 -11.61
N GLY A 15 -34.24 13.68 -11.27
CA GLY A 15 -34.20 12.50 -10.41
C GLY A 15 -34.86 11.24 -11.02
N LYS A 16 -35.16 11.25 -12.32
CA LYS A 16 -35.77 10.11 -13.03
C LYS A 16 -34.79 8.92 -13.19
N ILE A 17 -33.51 9.18 -13.17
CA ILE A 17 -32.44 8.18 -13.15
C ILE A 17 -31.42 8.53 -12.08
N LYS A 18 -30.76 7.53 -11.50
CA LYS A 18 -29.70 7.74 -10.52
C LYS A 18 -28.33 7.77 -11.21
N LEU A 19 -27.35 8.45 -10.62
CA LEU A 19 -25.98 8.51 -11.15
C LEU A 19 -25.39 7.12 -11.39
N ARG A 20 -25.64 6.17 -10.51
CA ARG A 20 -25.13 4.79 -10.60
C ARG A 20 -25.75 3.96 -11.74
N ASP A 21 -26.88 4.39 -12.28
CA ASP A 21 -27.65 3.63 -13.29
C ASP A 21 -27.42 4.16 -14.71
N VAL A 22 -26.55 5.15 -14.91
CA VAL A 22 -26.33 5.82 -16.20
C VAL A 22 -25.81 4.86 -17.27
N GLU A 23 -25.03 3.83 -16.90
CA GLU A 23 -24.54 2.80 -17.83
C GLU A 23 -25.66 2.11 -18.59
N GLN A 24 -26.80 1.86 -17.96
CA GLN A 24 -27.98 1.21 -18.59
C GLN A 24 -28.53 2.03 -19.77
N TYR A 25 -28.32 3.34 -19.78
CA TYR A 25 -28.77 4.27 -20.81
C TYR A 25 -27.71 4.60 -21.86
N THR A 26 -26.49 4.12 -21.67
CA THR A 26 -25.35 4.31 -22.58
C THR A 26 -24.88 2.99 -23.20
N ASN A 27 -25.75 1.99 -23.30
CA ASN A 27 -25.43 0.64 -23.80
C ASN A 27 -24.25 0.00 -23.05
N ASN A 28 -24.19 0.20 -21.73
CA ASN A 28 -23.11 -0.23 -20.84
C ASN A 28 -21.72 0.34 -21.21
N ASN A 29 -21.69 1.46 -21.94
CA ASN A 29 -20.45 2.17 -22.23
C ASN A 29 -20.11 3.14 -21.08
N SER A 30 -19.16 2.77 -20.23
CA SER A 30 -18.78 3.54 -19.04
C SER A 30 -18.05 4.83 -19.39
N ASN A 31 -17.34 4.91 -20.53
CA ASN A 31 -16.73 6.15 -20.99
C ASN A 31 -17.80 7.20 -21.34
N GLU A 32 -18.88 6.77 -22.03
CA GLU A 32 -20.02 7.63 -22.32
C GLU A 32 -20.77 8.01 -21.04
N ALA A 33 -21.03 7.06 -20.15
CA ALA A 33 -21.67 7.31 -18.87
C ALA A 33 -20.87 8.30 -18.00
N THR A 34 -19.56 8.20 -17.96
CA THR A 34 -18.64 9.15 -17.29
C THR A 34 -18.84 10.57 -17.84
N ARG A 35 -18.89 10.70 -19.16
CA ARG A 35 -19.13 11.98 -19.81
C ARG A 35 -20.52 12.55 -19.48
N ILE A 36 -21.57 11.75 -19.46
CA ILE A 36 -22.93 12.19 -19.06
C ILE A 36 -22.98 12.65 -17.62
N ARG A 37 -22.35 11.94 -16.67
CA ARG A 37 -22.25 12.36 -15.26
C ARG A 37 -21.55 13.71 -15.13
N ARG A 38 -20.46 13.92 -15.87
CA ARG A 38 -19.74 15.20 -15.87
C ARG A 38 -20.62 16.33 -16.40
N LEU A 39 -21.31 16.16 -17.54
CA LEU A 39 -22.23 17.14 -18.11
C LEU A 39 -23.39 17.48 -17.15
N PHE A 40 -23.91 16.50 -16.42
CA PHE A 40 -24.90 16.72 -15.36
C PHE A 40 -24.34 17.63 -14.24
N LEU A 41 -23.11 17.39 -13.77
CA LEU A 41 -22.48 18.22 -12.73
C LEU A 41 -22.20 19.63 -13.26
N GLU A 42 -21.71 19.77 -14.50
CA GLU A 42 -21.49 21.07 -15.14
C GLU A 42 -22.79 21.89 -15.19
N LYS A 43 -23.89 21.27 -15.58
CA LYS A 43 -25.20 21.91 -15.62
C LYS A 43 -25.73 22.25 -14.23
N LYS A 44 -25.66 21.31 -13.29
CA LYS A 44 -26.16 21.46 -11.92
C LYS A 44 -25.44 22.56 -11.14
N TYR A 45 -24.11 22.59 -11.23
CA TYR A 45 -23.27 23.51 -10.46
C TYR A 45 -22.80 24.74 -11.25
N ARG A 46 -23.15 24.83 -12.55
CA ARG A 46 -22.79 25.94 -13.45
C ARG A 46 -21.28 26.16 -13.55
N VAL A 47 -20.50 25.08 -13.61
CA VAL A 47 -19.05 25.08 -13.76
C VAL A 47 -18.66 24.25 -14.98
N LYS A 48 -17.53 24.58 -15.61
CA LYS A 48 -16.93 23.77 -16.69
C LYS A 48 -15.90 22.81 -16.11
N LEU A 49 -15.92 21.56 -16.56
CA LEU A 49 -15.03 20.48 -16.09
C LEU A 49 -14.20 19.91 -17.26
N GLU A 50 -13.73 20.79 -18.15
CA GLU A 50 -12.99 20.42 -19.37
C GLU A 50 -11.72 19.63 -19.05
N ASN A 51 -10.90 20.10 -18.09
CA ASN A 51 -9.65 19.44 -17.70
C ASN A 51 -9.89 18.09 -17.00
N ILE A 52 -10.93 17.96 -16.21
CA ILE A 52 -11.36 16.68 -15.62
C ILE A 52 -11.78 15.69 -16.72
N GLY A 53 -12.36 16.21 -17.80
CA GLY A 53 -12.77 15.42 -18.96
C GLY A 53 -11.62 14.98 -19.86
N ASN A 54 -10.54 15.72 -19.89
CA ASN A 54 -9.37 15.44 -20.73
C ASN A 54 -8.41 14.47 -20.03
N ASN A 55 -8.63 13.17 -20.21
CA ASN A 55 -7.81 12.12 -19.61
C ASN A 55 -7.77 10.88 -20.52
N VAL A 56 -6.83 9.98 -20.25
CA VAL A 56 -6.58 8.75 -21.04
C VAL A 56 -7.22 7.50 -20.45
N ILE A 57 -7.93 7.61 -19.31
CA ILE A 57 -8.47 6.46 -18.59
C ILE A 57 -9.62 5.82 -19.38
N ASN A 58 -9.51 4.51 -19.61
CA ASN A 58 -10.62 3.71 -20.12
C ASN A 58 -11.55 3.28 -18.98
N PHE A 59 -12.65 3.98 -18.80
CA PHE A 59 -13.60 3.70 -17.73
C PHE A 59 -14.35 2.38 -17.89
N ASN A 60 -14.38 1.76 -19.08
CA ASN A 60 -14.92 0.41 -19.24
C ASN A 60 -14.09 -0.64 -18.48
N ASP A 61 -12.79 -0.43 -18.33
CA ASP A 61 -11.90 -1.32 -17.59
C ASP A 61 -11.77 -0.95 -16.11
N THR A 62 -12.27 0.22 -15.72
CA THR A 62 -12.07 0.83 -14.40
C THR A 62 -13.29 0.76 -13.50
N LEU A 63 -14.48 0.84 -14.09
CA LEU A 63 -15.76 0.83 -13.37
C LEU A 63 -15.93 -0.44 -12.53
N ASN A 64 -16.38 -0.26 -11.28
CA ASN A 64 -16.60 -1.33 -10.28
C ASN A 64 -15.35 -2.17 -9.94
N ARG A 65 -14.17 -1.76 -10.42
CA ARG A 65 -12.87 -2.35 -10.07
C ARG A 65 -12.01 -1.40 -9.25
N ASN A 66 -11.98 -0.14 -9.66
CA ASN A 66 -11.16 0.91 -9.03
C ASN A 66 -11.99 2.11 -8.58
N ILE A 67 -13.15 2.36 -9.21
CA ILE A 67 -13.98 3.51 -8.94
C ILE A 67 -15.44 3.22 -9.33
N GLU A 68 -16.38 3.86 -8.64
CA GLU A 68 -17.80 3.92 -8.94
C GLU A 68 -18.19 5.35 -9.36
N ASN A 69 -19.20 5.47 -10.23
CA ASN A 69 -19.72 6.75 -10.71
C ASN A 69 -18.63 7.72 -11.23
N PRO A 70 -17.69 7.30 -12.09
CA PRO A 70 -16.62 8.18 -12.55
C PRO A 70 -17.19 9.38 -13.33
N ILE A 71 -16.50 10.53 -13.21
CA ILE A 71 -16.82 11.78 -13.93
C ILE A 71 -15.64 12.26 -14.79
N GLY A 72 -14.48 11.64 -14.65
CA GLY A 72 -13.22 12.00 -15.28
C GLY A 72 -12.04 11.66 -14.35
N ALA A 73 -10.94 12.37 -14.50
CA ALA A 73 -9.72 12.16 -13.73
C ALA A 73 -9.13 13.46 -13.16
N THR A 74 -8.49 13.34 -12.00
CA THR A 74 -7.60 14.38 -11.47
C THR A 74 -6.18 14.05 -11.92
N GLN A 75 -5.46 15.06 -12.42
CA GLN A 75 -4.08 14.91 -12.89
C GLN A 75 -3.11 15.44 -11.84
N VAL A 76 -2.07 14.68 -11.56
CA VAL A 76 -0.97 15.07 -10.68
C VAL A 76 0.32 15.10 -11.52
N PRO A 77 1.12 16.18 -11.47
CA PRO A 77 2.38 16.24 -12.20
C PRO A 77 3.32 15.09 -11.83
N LEU A 78 3.97 14.49 -12.83
CA LEU A 78 4.92 13.40 -12.66
C LEU A 78 6.34 13.90 -12.94
N GLY A 79 7.24 13.80 -11.96
CA GLY A 79 8.64 14.17 -12.05
C GLY A 79 9.57 12.96 -12.09
N PHE A 80 10.69 13.09 -12.78
CA PHE A 80 11.79 12.12 -12.79
C PHE A 80 12.94 12.67 -11.95
N ALA A 81 13.30 11.96 -10.89
CA ALA A 81 14.36 12.39 -9.96
C ALA A 81 15.74 11.89 -10.34
N GLY A 82 15.83 10.90 -11.21
CA GLY A 82 17.08 10.27 -11.64
C GLY A 82 17.01 8.75 -11.54
N GLU A 83 18.10 8.09 -11.89
CA GLU A 83 18.28 6.65 -11.73
C GLU A 83 19.04 6.38 -10.43
N LEU A 84 18.44 5.63 -9.52
CA LEU A 84 19.05 5.23 -8.24
C LEU A 84 19.63 3.82 -8.37
N LYS A 85 20.91 3.66 -8.04
CA LYS A 85 21.53 2.36 -7.95
C LYS A 85 21.10 1.66 -6.65
N VAL A 86 20.51 0.50 -6.78
CA VAL A 86 20.04 -0.35 -5.67
C VAL A 86 20.80 -1.67 -5.67
N ASN A 87 21.26 -2.09 -4.49
CA ASN A 87 22.02 -3.31 -4.26
C ASN A 87 21.21 -4.24 -3.32
N GLY A 88 20.03 -4.66 -3.77
CA GLY A 88 19.14 -5.54 -3.01
C GLY A 88 19.21 -6.99 -3.45
N ASP A 89 18.41 -7.82 -2.80
CA ASP A 89 18.26 -9.23 -3.16
C ASP A 89 17.39 -9.41 -4.40
N TYR A 90 16.39 -8.56 -4.57
CA TYR A 90 15.43 -8.55 -5.68
C TYR A 90 15.65 -7.38 -6.64
N ALA A 91 15.98 -6.18 -6.13
CA ALA A 91 16.33 -5.01 -6.92
C ALA A 91 17.84 -4.88 -7.00
N LYS A 92 18.41 -5.13 -8.20
CA LYS A 92 19.86 -5.05 -8.43
C LYS A 92 20.14 -4.32 -9.74
N GLY A 93 20.65 -3.09 -9.63
CA GLY A 93 20.92 -2.22 -10.76
C GLY A 93 20.40 -0.80 -10.58
N ASP A 94 20.24 -0.09 -11.68
CA ASP A 94 19.80 1.31 -11.70
C ASP A 94 18.30 1.39 -11.99
N TYR A 95 17.55 2.08 -11.12
CA TYR A 95 16.09 2.18 -11.21
C TYR A 95 15.64 3.64 -11.36
N PRO A 96 14.84 3.98 -12.38
CA PRO A 96 14.22 5.29 -12.53
C PRO A 96 13.30 5.61 -11.33
N ILE A 97 13.52 6.74 -10.67
CA ILE A 97 12.67 7.20 -9.56
C ILE A 97 11.68 8.23 -10.06
N LEU A 98 10.40 7.86 -10.05
CA LEU A 98 9.28 8.66 -10.51
C LEU A 98 8.45 9.14 -9.31
N LEU A 99 8.14 10.43 -9.27
CA LEU A 99 7.42 11.07 -8.17
C LEU A 99 6.23 11.88 -8.73
N ALA A 100 5.01 11.46 -8.39
CA ALA A 100 3.80 12.23 -8.68
C ALA A 100 3.51 13.16 -7.51
N THR A 101 3.67 14.48 -7.70
CA THR A 101 3.58 15.44 -6.60
C THR A 101 3.18 16.83 -7.06
N THR A 102 2.58 17.60 -6.14
CA THR A 102 2.35 19.04 -6.25
C THR A 102 3.24 19.84 -5.29
N GLU A 103 4.10 19.15 -4.52
CA GLU A 103 5.04 19.79 -3.61
C GLU A 103 6.30 20.26 -4.35
N GLY A 104 6.57 21.55 -4.28
CA GLY A 104 7.79 22.12 -4.86
C GLY A 104 9.05 21.59 -4.18
N ARG A 105 10.10 21.36 -4.97
CA ARG A 105 11.44 20.90 -4.54
C ARG A 105 11.55 19.43 -4.11
N LEU A 106 10.48 18.65 -3.99
CA LEU A 106 10.58 17.23 -3.63
C LEU A 106 11.45 16.46 -4.62
N VAL A 107 11.16 16.58 -5.92
CA VAL A 107 11.92 15.91 -6.99
C VAL A 107 13.40 16.35 -6.99
N GLY A 108 13.67 17.66 -6.82
CA GLY A 108 15.03 18.17 -6.75
C GLY A 108 15.80 17.71 -5.50
N GLY A 109 15.12 17.59 -4.36
CA GLY A 109 15.70 17.03 -3.13
C GLY A 109 16.09 15.57 -3.31
N MET A 110 15.19 14.77 -3.88
CA MET A 110 15.42 13.36 -4.22
C MET A 110 16.60 13.20 -5.20
N ALA A 111 16.62 13.98 -6.27
CA ALA A 111 17.72 13.93 -7.27
C ALA A 111 19.09 14.18 -6.63
N ARG A 112 19.17 15.06 -5.63
CA ARG A 112 20.41 15.30 -4.89
C ARG A 112 20.83 14.09 -4.06
N GLY A 113 19.89 13.44 -3.36
CA GLY A 113 20.16 12.20 -2.62
C GLY A 113 20.64 11.08 -3.54
N ILE A 114 19.95 10.87 -4.66
CA ILE A 114 20.31 9.88 -5.69
C ILE A 114 21.75 10.09 -6.18
N LYS A 115 22.11 11.33 -6.52
CA LYS A 115 23.48 11.67 -6.94
C LYS A 115 24.51 11.22 -5.89
N ILE A 116 24.27 11.55 -4.63
CA ILE A 116 25.21 11.25 -3.54
C ILE A 116 25.35 9.74 -3.32
N PHE A 117 24.23 9.01 -3.23
CA PHE A 117 24.30 7.57 -3.06
C PHE A 117 24.94 6.84 -4.25
N ASN A 118 24.67 7.29 -5.48
CA ASN A 118 25.31 6.72 -6.66
C ASN A 118 26.84 6.93 -6.65
N MET A 119 27.32 8.08 -6.16
CA MET A 119 28.77 8.32 -5.96
C MET A 119 29.37 7.36 -4.92
N CYS A 120 28.55 6.83 -4.01
CA CYS A 120 28.96 5.89 -2.95
C CYS A 120 28.71 4.42 -3.32
N GLY A 121 28.32 4.12 -4.55
CA GLY A 121 28.07 2.75 -5.01
C GLY A 121 26.62 2.29 -4.94
N GLY A 122 25.69 3.17 -4.54
CA GLY A 122 24.25 2.90 -4.43
C GLY A 122 23.76 2.69 -3.00
N VAL A 123 22.50 2.26 -2.90
CA VAL A 123 21.81 1.96 -1.63
C VAL A 123 21.67 0.45 -1.49
N ASN A 124 22.05 -0.10 -0.34
CA ASN A 124 21.79 -1.50 -0.02
C ASN A 124 20.37 -1.66 0.51
N THR A 125 19.73 -2.79 0.21
CA THR A 125 18.40 -3.10 0.71
C THR A 125 18.29 -4.56 1.12
N VAL A 126 17.48 -4.84 2.15
CA VAL A 126 17.17 -6.19 2.59
C VAL A 126 15.72 -6.29 3.05
N ILE A 127 15.03 -7.33 2.59
CA ILE A 127 13.66 -7.64 3.02
C ILE A 127 13.74 -8.50 4.28
N LEU A 128 13.10 -8.02 5.36
CA LEU A 128 13.07 -8.73 6.63
C LEU A 128 11.86 -9.66 6.77
N LYS A 129 10.69 -9.17 6.33
CA LYS A 129 9.42 -9.89 6.46
C LYS A 129 8.55 -9.63 5.24
N GLU A 130 7.67 -10.58 4.94
CA GLU A 130 6.69 -10.45 3.88
C GLU A 130 5.38 -11.14 4.29
N GLY A 131 4.27 -10.52 3.96
CA GLY A 131 2.93 -11.04 4.07
C GLY A 131 1.92 -9.94 4.37
N MET A 132 0.86 -9.93 3.57
CA MET A 132 -0.28 -9.05 3.80
C MET A 132 -1.10 -9.60 4.97
N ALA A 133 -1.51 -8.74 5.89
CA ALA A 133 -2.28 -9.12 7.06
C ALA A 133 -3.77 -8.77 6.93
N ARG A 134 -4.63 -9.67 7.41
CA ARG A 134 -6.07 -9.45 7.63
C ARG A 134 -6.46 -10.00 8.99
N ASP A 135 -7.33 -9.29 9.70
CA ASP A 135 -7.87 -9.66 10.98
C ASP A 135 -9.39 -9.88 10.85
N VAL A 136 -9.85 -11.09 11.16
CA VAL A 136 -11.28 -11.43 11.20
C VAL A 136 -11.72 -11.43 12.65
N LEU A 137 -12.78 -10.69 12.95
CA LEU A 137 -13.34 -10.57 14.29
C LEU A 137 -14.48 -11.55 14.49
N VAL A 138 -14.38 -12.35 15.55
CA VAL A 138 -15.42 -13.26 16.00
C VAL A 138 -15.75 -13.05 17.47
N ARG A 139 -16.90 -13.52 17.91
CA ARG A 139 -17.34 -13.48 19.31
C ARG A 139 -17.64 -14.89 19.80
N THR A 140 -17.23 -15.19 21.03
CA THR A 140 -17.56 -16.38 21.81
C THR A 140 -18.57 -16.04 22.90
N LYS A 141 -18.96 -17.03 23.72
CA LYS A 141 -19.89 -16.83 24.85
C LYS A 141 -19.21 -16.38 26.13
N SER A 142 -17.93 -16.65 26.30
CA SER A 142 -17.17 -16.33 27.52
C SER A 142 -15.68 -16.10 27.22
N ALA A 143 -14.96 -15.48 28.17
CA ALA A 143 -13.51 -15.37 28.12
C ALA A 143 -12.81 -16.74 28.12
N ARG A 144 -13.41 -17.75 28.75
CA ARG A 144 -12.91 -19.14 28.74
C ARG A 144 -13.01 -19.72 27.32
N ASP A 145 -14.12 -19.52 26.64
CA ASP A 145 -14.31 -19.98 25.27
C ASP A 145 -13.36 -19.25 24.31
N SER A 146 -13.12 -17.94 24.52
CA SER A 146 -12.12 -17.17 23.76
C SER A 146 -10.72 -17.77 23.94
N TYR A 147 -10.33 -18.10 25.16
CA TYR A 147 -9.05 -18.74 25.44
C TYR A 147 -8.92 -20.10 24.75
N ASN A 148 -9.97 -20.94 24.79
CA ASN A 148 -9.98 -22.24 24.14
C ASN A 148 -9.90 -22.11 22.62
N LEU A 149 -10.62 -21.13 22.03
CA LEU A 149 -10.57 -20.84 20.61
C LEU A 149 -9.15 -20.37 20.18
N ILE A 150 -8.52 -19.49 20.95
CA ILE A 150 -7.16 -19.00 20.67
C ILE A 150 -6.16 -20.16 20.69
N ARG A 151 -6.23 -21.04 21.67
CA ARG A 151 -5.37 -22.21 21.74
C ARG A 151 -5.48 -23.10 20.50
N TRP A 152 -6.71 -23.30 20.04
CA TRP A 152 -6.93 -24.07 18.82
C TRP A 152 -6.41 -23.31 17.58
N VAL A 153 -6.79 -22.03 17.41
CA VAL A 153 -6.35 -21.20 16.26
C VAL A 153 -4.82 -21.15 16.11
N GLN A 154 -4.09 -21.19 17.23
CA GLN A 154 -2.62 -21.14 17.24
C GLN A 154 -1.96 -22.52 17.21
N SER A 155 -2.73 -23.60 17.04
CA SER A 155 -2.20 -24.97 16.92
C SER A 155 -1.72 -25.27 15.49
N GLU A 156 -0.84 -26.25 15.36
CA GLU A 156 -0.40 -26.77 14.05
C GLU A 156 -1.56 -27.33 13.23
N GLU A 157 -2.52 -27.98 13.87
CA GLU A 157 -3.73 -28.48 13.23
C GLU A 157 -4.52 -27.34 12.56
N ALA A 158 -4.77 -26.26 13.29
CA ALA A 158 -5.47 -25.10 12.76
C ALA A 158 -4.68 -24.39 11.64
N PHE A 159 -3.37 -24.29 11.77
CA PHE A 159 -2.52 -23.73 10.71
C PHE A 159 -2.65 -24.53 9.41
N LYS A 160 -2.60 -25.87 9.50
CA LYS A 160 -2.79 -26.75 8.34
C LYS A 160 -4.18 -26.57 7.73
N PHE A 161 -5.21 -26.60 8.58
CA PHE A 161 -6.60 -26.37 8.16
C PHE A 161 -6.76 -25.02 7.44
N PHE A 162 -6.30 -23.92 8.03
CA PHE A 162 -6.38 -22.60 7.39
C PHE A 162 -5.57 -22.50 6.12
N SER A 163 -4.40 -23.14 6.04
CA SER A 163 -3.57 -23.15 4.84
C SER A 163 -4.28 -23.81 3.65
N GLU A 164 -5.00 -24.90 3.90
CA GLU A 164 -5.79 -25.60 2.88
C GLU A 164 -6.97 -24.70 2.41
N GLU A 165 -7.69 -24.05 3.34
CA GLU A 165 -8.82 -23.17 3.01
C GLU A 165 -8.36 -21.92 2.23
N PHE A 166 -7.22 -21.35 2.58
CA PHE A 166 -6.65 -20.22 1.83
C PHE A 166 -6.32 -20.61 0.39
N LEU A 167 -5.68 -21.75 0.15
CA LEU A 167 -5.34 -22.24 -1.19
C LEU A 167 -6.59 -22.57 -2.03
N LYS A 168 -7.68 -23.05 -1.41
CA LYS A 168 -8.97 -23.25 -2.10
C LYS A 168 -9.55 -21.91 -2.60
N SER A 169 -9.35 -20.84 -1.85
CA SER A 169 -9.84 -19.51 -2.21
C SER A 169 -9.02 -18.91 -3.36
N ASN A 170 -7.69 -18.99 -3.29
CA ASN A 170 -6.79 -18.45 -4.32
C ASN A 170 -5.40 -19.10 -4.25
N LYS A 171 -4.86 -19.54 -5.41
CA LYS A 171 -3.54 -20.19 -5.51
C LYS A 171 -2.36 -19.34 -5.00
N PHE A 172 -2.51 -18.01 -4.96
CA PHE A 172 -1.50 -17.07 -4.47
C PHE A 172 -1.63 -16.76 -2.99
N ALA A 173 -2.76 -17.09 -2.36
CA ALA A 173 -3.01 -16.86 -0.94
C ALA A 173 -2.30 -17.93 -0.08
N LYS A 174 -0.96 -17.88 -0.06
CA LYS A 174 -0.13 -18.80 0.73
C LYS A 174 -0.05 -18.31 2.16
N LEU A 175 -0.81 -18.95 3.06
CA LEU A 175 -0.81 -18.60 4.48
C LEU A 175 0.59 -18.77 5.07
N LYS A 176 1.05 -17.77 5.83
CA LYS A 176 2.37 -17.72 6.48
C LYS A 176 2.28 -17.77 7.98
N GLU A 177 1.27 -17.12 8.54
CA GLU A 177 1.11 -17.01 9.99
C GLU A 177 -0.37 -16.83 10.33
N VAL A 178 -0.78 -17.39 11.48
CA VAL A 178 -2.07 -17.11 12.11
C VAL A 178 -1.80 -16.80 13.57
N LYS A 179 -2.27 -15.65 14.02
CA LYS A 179 -2.25 -15.25 15.43
C LYS A 179 -3.65 -14.89 15.89
N ALA A 180 -3.93 -15.09 17.17
CA ALA A 180 -5.19 -14.68 17.74
C ALA A 180 -4.99 -13.86 19.00
N TYR A 181 -5.82 -12.83 19.16
CA TYR A 181 -5.80 -11.89 20.27
C TYR A 181 -7.20 -11.74 20.84
N THR A 182 -7.33 -11.42 22.12
CA THR A 182 -8.64 -11.25 22.74
C THR A 182 -8.65 -10.19 23.83
N ALA A 183 -9.82 -9.58 23.99
CA ALA A 183 -10.20 -8.78 25.16
C ALA A 183 -11.63 -9.19 25.55
N GLY A 184 -11.74 -10.21 26.41
CA GLY A 184 -13.04 -10.75 26.84
C GLY A 184 -13.64 -11.78 25.86
N MET A 185 -14.83 -11.53 25.35
CA MET A 185 -15.55 -12.44 24.44
C MET A 185 -15.20 -12.27 22.97
N TYR A 186 -14.46 -11.23 22.58
CA TYR A 186 -14.10 -10.94 21.21
C TYR A 186 -12.72 -11.50 20.89
N VAL A 187 -12.62 -12.28 19.83
CA VAL A 187 -11.37 -12.87 19.35
C VAL A 187 -11.03 -12.31 17.99
N HIS A 188 -9.84 -11.73 17.88
CA HIS A 188 -9.24 -11.22 16.68
C HIS A 188 -8.33 -12.29 16.08
N ILE A 189 -8.68 -12.82 14.92
CA ILE A 189 -7.90 -13.84 14.22
C ILE A 189 -7.15 -13.16 13.09
N ARG A 190 -5.85 -12.91 13.31
CA ARG A 190 -4.98 -12.19 12.36
C ARG A 190 -4.24 -13.19 11.48
N PHE A 191 -4.62 -13.23 10.22
CA PHE A 191 -3.97 -14.03 9.19
C PHE A 191 -2.91 -13.19 8.48
N LYS A 192 -1.77 -13.78 8.15
CA LYS A 192 -0.71 -13.21 7.32
C LYS A 192 -0.44 -14.13 6.15
N SER A 193 -0.50 -13.61 4.92
CA SER A 193 -0.42 -14.42 3.72
C SER A 193 0.37 -13.74 2.60
N GLY A 194 1.03 -14.54 1.77
CA GLY A 194 1.59 -14.10 0.51
C GLY A 194 0.50 -13.72 -0.50
N SER A 195 0.88 -13.00 -1.57
CA SER A 195 -0.06 -12.49 -2.57
C SER A 195 0.50 -12.44 -4.01
N GLY A 196 1.66 -13.04 -4.28
CA GLY A 196 2.34 -12.91 -5.57
C GLY A 196 2.71 -11.46 -5.89
N ALA A 197 2.61 -11.04 -7.14
CA ALA A 197 2.88 -9.67 -7.58
C ALA A 197 1.83 -8.64 -7.12
N ALA A 198 0.67 -9.09 -6.67
CA ALA A 198 -0.38 -8.18 -6.15
C ALA A 198 -0.05 -7.70 -4.74
N MET A 199 -0.57 -6.53 -4.35
CA MET A 199 -0.57 -6.09 -2.97
C MET A 199 -1.37 -7.06 -2.07
N GLY A 200 -2.54 -7.54 -2.54
CA GLY A 200 -3.22 -8.72 -2.04
C GLY A 200 -4.37 -8.51 -1.07
N MET A 201 -4.73 -7.25 -0.72
CA MET A 201 -5.71 -6.97 0.33
C MET A 201 -7.07 -7.66 0.11
N ASN A 202 -7.68 -7.48 -1.07
CA ASN A 202 -8.99 -8.08 -1.37
C ASN A 202 -8.93 -9.62 -1.38
N MET A 203 -7.87 -10.18 -1.96
CA MET A 203 -7.66 -11.62 -2.03
C MET A 203 -7.60 -12.24 -0.62
N ILE A 204 -6.82 -11.64 0.27
CA ILE A 204 -6.64 -12.14 1.64
C ILE A 204 -7.89 -11.91 2.48
N THR A 205 -8.63 -10.82 2.26
CA THR A 205 -9.94 -10.60 2.90
C THR A 205 -10.91 -11.73 2.57
N ILE A 206 -11.03 -12.09 1.29
CA ILE A 206 -11.90 -13.18 0.84
C ILE A 206 -11.44 -14.52 1.42
N ALA A 207 -10.14 -14.83 1.34
CA ALA A 207 -9.58 -16.07 1.87
C ALA A 207 -9.78 -16.20 3.39
N SER A 208 -9.50 -15.14 4.15
CA SER A 208 -9.67 -15.11 5.61
C SER A 208 -11.13 -15.30 6.02
N LYS A 209 -12.06 -14.60 5.35
CA LYS A 209 -13.50 -14.73 5.61
C LYS A 209 -13.98 -16.15 5.32
N SER A 210 -13.64 -16.70 4.15
CA SER A 210 -14.01 -18.07 3.77
C SER A 210 -13.48 -19.11 4.77
N ALA A 211 -12.23 -18.97 5.19
CA ALA A 211 -11.61 -19.86 6.15
C ALA A 211 -12.31 -19.82 7.54
N VAL A 212 -12.70 -18.62 8.00
CA VAL A 212 -13.44 -18.47 9.26
C VAL A 212 -14.86 -19.03 9.15
N ASP A 213 -15.52 -18.90 8.00
CA ASP A 213 -16.86 -19.48 7.79
C ASP A 213 -16.84 -21.01 7.89
N VAL A 214 -15.79 -21.67 7.43
CA VAL A 214 -15.61 -23.13 7.57
C VAL A 214 -15.14 -23.50 8.99
N MET A 215 -14.34 -22.64 9.63
CA MET A 215 -13.88 -22.83 11.01
C MET A 215 -15.04 -22.89 12.01
N ILE A 216 -16.02 -21.99 11.91
CA ILE A 216 -17.11 -21.86 12.89
C ILE A 216 -17.84 -23.17 13.13
N PRO A 217 -18.39 -23.88 12.13
CA PRO A 217 -19.03 -25.17 12.37
C PRO A 217 -18.05 -26.26 12.81
N LYS A 218 -16.78 -26.22 12.39
CA LYS A 218 -15.76 -27.18 12.85
C LYS A 218 -15.52 -27.07 14.36
N VAL A 219 -15.21 -25.89 14.85
CA VAL A 219 -14.93 -25.69 16.30
C VAL A 219 -16.16 -25.92 17.16
N LYS A 220 -17.36 -25.68 16.63
CA LYS A 220 -18.62 -26.06 17.33
C LYS A 220 -18.73 -27.56 17.49
N LYS A 221 -18.47 -28.33 16.44
CA LYS A 221 -18.58 -29.80 16.45
C LYS A 221 -17.49 -30.44 17.29
N GLU A 222 -16.25 -29.99 17.21
CA GLU A 222 -15.07 -30.65 17.78
C GLU A 222 -14.77 -30.16 19.21
N LEU A 223 -15.02 -28.89 19.51
CA LEU A 223 -14.66 -28.25 20.78
C LEU A 223 -15.88 -27.78 21.58
N GLY A 224 -17.09 -27.89 21.04
CA GLY A 224 -18.32 -27.38 21.68
C GLY A 224 -18.38 -25.85 21.76
N LEU A 225 -17.56 -25.13 21.01
CA LEU A 225 -17.48 -23.67 21.06
C LEU A 225 -18.52 -23.01 20.16
N ASP A 226 -19.39 -22.19 20.75
CA ASP A 226 -20.29 -21.33 19.99
C ASP A 226 -19.58 -20.05 19.61
N VAL A 227 -19.26 -19.92 18.32
CA VAL A 227 -18.55 -18.77 17.73
C VAL A 227 -19.47 -18.06 16.75
N THR A 228 -19.52 -16.72 16.83
CA THR A 228 -20.31 -15.87 15.94
C THR A 228 -19.37 -14.96 15.16
N PHE A 229 -19.50 -14.93 13.84
CA PHE A 229 -18.82 -13.95 12.99
C PHE A 229 -19.34 -12.53 13.29
N ILE A 230 -18.42 -11.55 13.39
CA ILE A 230 -18.75 -10.14 13.64
C ILE A 230 -18.35 -9.27 12.45
N SER A 231 -17.10 -9.38 12.01
CA SER A 231 -16.57 -8.54 10.91
C SER A 231 -15.41 -9.22 10.23
N GLU A 232 -15.29 -8.99 8.92
CA GLU A 232 -14.12 -9.40 8.12
C GLU A 232 -12.89 -8.51 8.37
N SER A 233 -13.04 -7.41 9.13
CA SER A 233 -11.96 -6.55 9.58
C SER A 233 -12.20 -6.09 11.00
N GLY A 234 -11.43 -6.63 11.94
CA GLY A 234 -11.48 -6.28 13.37
C GLY A 234 -10.47 -5.18 13.77
N ASN A 235 -9.80 -4.56 12.82
CA ASN A 235 -8.75 -3.53 13.00
C ASN A 235 -7.41 -4.02 13.59
N MET A 236 -7.26 -5.25 14.05
CA MET A 236 -5.94 -5.81 14.39
C MET A 236 -5.06 -6.08 13.16
N CYS A 237 -5.60 -5.97 11.94
CA CYS A 237 -4.82 -5.90 10.70
C CYS A 237 -4.16 -4.53 10.48
N ALA A 238 -4.58 -3.52 11.25
CA ALA A 238 -4.12 -2.12 11.18
C ALA A 238 -4.21 -1.48 9.77
N ASP A 239 -5.15 -1.99 8.94
CA ASP A 239 -5.35 -1.52 7.57
C ASP A 239 -5.60 -0.01 7.53
N LYS A 240 -4.72 0.73 6.86
CA LYS A 240 -4.76 2.20 6.71
C LYS A 240 -4.70 2.96 8.06
N LYS A 241 -3.90 2.44 8.98
CA LYS A 241 -3.68 3.02 10.31
C LYS A 241 -2.23 2.90 10.73
N ALA A 242 -1.70 3.94 11.36
CA ALA A 242 -0.44 3.87 12.07
C ALA A 242 -0.65 3.09 13.38
N ALA A 243 -0.05 1.91 13.52
CA ALA A 243 -0.20 1.06 14.68
C ALA A 243 1.08 0.25 14.99
N TYR A 244 1.45 0.13 16.24
CA TYR A 244 2.68 -0.56 16.64
C TYR A 244 2.73 -2.05 16.24
N ILE A 245 1.58 -2.68 16.01
CA ILE A 245 1.56 -4.07 15.52
C ILE A 245 2.23 -4.19 14.15
N ASP A 246 2.15 -3.16 13.30
CA ASP A 246 2.83 -3.15 12.01
C ASP A 246 4.35 -3.00 12.15
N VAL A 247 4.82 -2.25 13.16
CA VAL A 247 6.25 -2.14 13.46
C VAL A 247 6.83 -3.47 13.95
N LEU A 248 6.10 -4.18 14.82
CA LEU A 248 6.55 -5.44 15.39
C LEU A 248 6.40 -6.62 14.43
N GLU A 249 5.25 -6.72 13.79
CA GLU A 249 4.88 -7.89 13.00
C GLU A 249 5.06 -7.69 11.50
N GLY A 250 5.07 -6.44 11.06
CA GLY A 250 5.05 -6.05 9.66
C GLY A 250 3.69 -6.27 9.00
N ARG A 251 3.47 -5.57 7.87
CA ARG A 251 2.32 -5.73 6.99
C ARG A 251 2.74 -5.39 5.55
N GLY A 252 2.41 -6.25 4.57
CA GLY A 252 3.00 -6.14 3.23
C GLY A 252 4.46 -6.58 3.25
N VAL A 253 5.40 -5.70 2.97
CA VAL A 253 6.84 -5.97 2.95
C VAL A 253 7.56 -5.09 3.98
N SER A 254 8.35 -5.69 4.86
CA SER A 254 9.23 -4.96 5.79
C SER A 254 10.63 -4.89 5.20
N VAL A 255 11.18 -3.70 5.05
CA VAL A 255 12.47 -3.48 4.35
C VAL A 255 13.38 -2.61 5.19
N ILE A 256 14.68 -2.91 5.20
CA ILE A 256 15.73 -1.97 5.59
C ILE A 256 16.45 -1.52 4.32
N ALA A 257 16.75 -0.23 4.23
CA ALA A 257 17.69 0.33 3.28
C ALA A 257 18.80 1.05 4.02
N ASP A 258 20.05 0.95 3.56
CA ASP A 258 21.19 1.61 4.17
C ASP A 258 22.28 2.02 3.17
N GLY A 259 23.21 2.84 3.67
CA GLY A 259 24.41 3.18 2.92
C GLY A 259 25.44 3.90 3.77
N ILE A 260 26.69 3.83 3.31
CA ILE A 260 27.81 4.58 3.90
C ILE A 260 28.19 5.70 2.92
N ILE A 261 28.26 6.91 3.43
CA ILE A 261 28.67 8.09 2.67
C ILE A 261 30.01 8.57 3.22
N PRO A 262 31.09 8.50 2.42
CA PRO A 262 32.39 8.97 2.84
C PRO A 262 32.38 10.42 3.34
N ARG A 263 33.06 10.69 4.45
CA ARG A 263 33.19 12.04 5.06
C ARG A 263 33.54 13.11 4.02
N LYS A 264 34.43 12.77 3.09
CA LYS A 264 34.82 13.68 2.00
C LYS A 264 33.62 14.13 1.18
N ILE A 265 32.76 13.21 0.79
CA ILE A 265 31.53 13.49 0.00
C ILE A 265 30.56 14.36 0.79
N ILE A 266 30.36 14.08 2.09
CA ILE A 266 29.50 14.90 2.96
C ILE A 266 30.04 16.35 3.04
N LYS A 267 31.33 16.53 3.19
CA LYS A 267 31.96 17.87 3.24
C LYS A 267 31.82 18.61 1.92
N GLU A 268 32.03 17.94 0.79
CA GLU A 268 31.95 18.54 -0.53
C GLU A 268 30.50 18.91 -0.93
N GLU A 269 29.54 18.01 -0.70
CA GLU A 269 28.15 18.18 -1.17
C GLU A 269 27.25 18.95 -0.19
N PHE A 270 27.45 18.82 1.13
CA PHE A 270 26.64 19.46 2.16
C PHE A 270 27.36 20.56 2.95
N ARG A 271 28.71 20.63 2.87
CA ARG A 271 29.57 21.58 3.59
C ARG A 271 29.40 21.46 5.13
N VAL A 272 29.19 20.26 5.61
CA VAL A 272 29.11 19.93 7.04
C VAL A 272 29.94 18.68 7.34
N GLU A 273 30.18 18.43 8.63
CA GLU A 273 30.75 17.16 9.10
C GLU A 273 29.64 16.12 9.28
N PRO A 274 29.93 14.81 9.15
CA PRO A 274 28.97 13.72 9.39
C PRO A 274 28.28 13.80 10.74
N GLU A 275 29.01 14.22 11.80
CA GLU A 275 28.51 14.38 13.16
C GLU A 275 27.31 15.37 13.23
N LYS A 276 27.28 16.37 12.34
CA LYS A 276 26.14 17.31 12.27
C LYS A 276 24.87 16.64 11.75
N ILE A 277 24.98 15.72 10.81
CA ILE A 277 23.84 14.95 10.29
C ILE A 277 23.34 13.99 11.37
N VAL A 278 24.23 13.34 12.11
CA VAL A 278 23.90 12.49 13.26
C VAL A 278 23.15 13.30 14.33
N GLU A 279 23.65 14.50 14.67
CA GLU A 279 22.98 15.41 15.61
C GLU A 279 21.55 15.78 15.14
N ILE A 280 21.38 16.10 13.84
CA ILE A 280 20.07 16.42 13.26
C ILE A 280 19.13 15.21 13.35
N ASN A 281 19.57 14.01 12.99
CA ASN A 281 18.75 12.81 13.11
C ASN A 281 18.31 12.57 14.55
N LYS A 282 19.23 12.67 15.51
CA LYS A 282 18.93 12.52 16.94
C LYS A 282 17.93 13.55 17.44
N ALA A 283 18.17 14.83 17.16
CA ALA A 283 17.35 15.92 17.70
C ALA A 283 15.99 16.02 16.99
N LYS A 284 15.95 15.86 15.66
CA LYS A 284 14.74 16.00 14.85
C LYS A 284 13.97 14.68 14.76
N CYS A 285 14.59 13.64 14.18
CA CYS A 285 13.87 12.41 13.85
C CYS A 285 13.57 11.54 15.07
N LEU A 286 14.44 11.51 16.08
CA LEU A 286 14.18 10.74 17.29
C LEU A 286 13.52 11.57 18.39
N GLN A 287 14.17 12.59 18.92
CA GLN A 287 13.63 13.35 20.06
C GLN A 287 12.38 14.15 19.68
N GLY A 288 12.41 14.86 18.54
CA GLY A 288 11.25 15.63 18.06
C GLY A 288 10.03 14.75 17.79
N SER A 289 10.22 13.59 17.15
CA SER A 289 9.13 12.63 16.91
C SER A 289 8.60 12.04 18.22
N ALA A 290 9.47 11.72 19.17
CA ALA A 290 9.06 11.21 20.48
C ALA A 290 8.25 12.25 21.27
N LEU A 291 8.70 13.52 21.28
CA LEU A 291 7.97 14.63 21.93
C LEU A 291 6.60 14.89 21.29
N ALA A 292 6.48 14.72 19.97
CA ALA A 292 5.24 14.83 19.23
C ALA A 292 4.29 13.63 19.42
N GLY A 293 4.75 12.54 20.03
CA GLY A 293 3.99 11.29 20.13
C GLY A 293 3.80 10.59 18.78
N SER A 294 4.74 10.76 17.86
CA SER A 294 4.70 10.15 16.53
C SER A 294 4.90 8.63 16.60
N HIS A 295 4.19 7.88 15.75
CA HIS A 295 4.41 6.45 15.57
C HIS A 295 5.62 6.14 14.68
N GLY A 296 6.14 7.10 13.92
CA GLY A 296 7.34 7.00 13.09
C GLY A 296 8.44 7.95 13.58
N PHE A 297 9.68 7.55 13.37
CA PHE A 297 10.88 8.29 13.79
C PHE A 297 11.71 8.66 12.55
N ASN A 298 11.19 9.57 11.74
CA ASN A 298 11.78 9.98 10.47
C ASN A 298 11.47 11.46 10.16
N ALA A 299 12.03 12.00 9.09
CA ALA A 299 11.81 13.39 8.71
C ALA A 299 10.48 13.58 7.96
N HIS A 300 10.33 12.94 6.81
CA HIS A 300 9.16 13.11 5.93
C HIS A 300 9.01 11.97 4.91
N VAL A 301 9.12 10.73 5.38
CA VAL A 301 8.91 9.53 4.55
C VAL A 301 7.57 9.56 3.81
N GLY A 302 6.53 10.13 4.43
CA GLY A 302 5.22 10.30 3.82
C GLY A 302 5.23 11.03 2.48
N ASN A 303 6.11 12.03 2.29
CA ASN A 303 6.22 12.76 1.03
C ASN A 303 6.65 11.85 -0.13
N VAL A 304 7.69 11.04 0.10
CA VAL A 304 8.24 10.14 -0.92
C VAL A 304 7.27 8.99 -1.19
N LEU A 305 6.72 8.37 -0.14
CA LEU A 305 5.74 7.30 -0.29
C LEU A 305 4.50 7.77 -1.05
N ALA A 306 3.95 8.95 -0.71
CA ALA A 306 2.79 9.50 -1.42
C ALA A 306 3.09 9.69 -2.90
N ALA A 307 4.22 10.32 -3.22
CA ALA A 307 4.61 10.60 -4.60
C ALA A 307 4.85 9.31 -5.41
N MET A 308 5.54 8.32 -4.83
CA MET A 308 5.77 7.03 -5.49
C MET A 308 4.49 6.20 -5.60
N TYR A 309 3.64 6.19 -4.57
CA TYR A 309 2.38 5.43 -4.58
C TYR A 309 1.43 5.93 -5.66
N ILE A 310 1.25 7.25 -5.79
CA ILE A 310 0.42 7.84 -6.84
C ILE A 310 1.01 7.54 -8.23
N ALA A 311 2.33 7.71 -8.39
CA ALA A 311 3.03 7.46 -9.67
C ALA A 311 2.87 6.02 -10.17
N HIS A 312 2.83 5.02 -9.27
CA HIS A 312 2.86 3.60 -9.61
C HIS A 312 1.55 2.85 -9.30
N GLY A 313 0.47 3.59 -9.02
CA GLY A 313 -0.88 3.01 -8.83
C GLY A 313 -1.05 2.19 -7.55
N GLN A 314 -0.30 2.52 -6.51
CA GLN A 314 -0.50 1.96 -5.17
C GLN A 314 -1.70 2.64 -4.49
N ASP A 315 -2.22 2.03 -3.42
CA ASP A 315 -3.30 2.64 -2.63
C ASP A 315 -2.74 3.77 -1.74
N PRO A 316 -3.07 5.05 -2.01
CA PRO A 316 -2.50 6.17 -1.24
C PRO A 316 -2.84 6.14 0.25
N ALA A 317 -3.94 5.51 0.65
CA ALA A 317 -4.32 5.43 2.05
C ALA A 317 -3.36 4.56 2.88
N GLN A 318 -2.62 3.66 2.24
CA GLN A 318 -1.64 2.77 2.90
C GLN A 318 -0.26 3.43 3.11
N ILE A 319 -0.10 4.68 2.71
CA ILE A 319 1.05 5.51 3.13
C ILE A 319 1.12 5.56 4.66
N THR A 320 -0.02 5.52 5.34
CA THR A 320 -0.15 5.61 6.80
C THR A 320 0.73 4.59 7.52
N GLU A 321 0.76 3.34 7.08
CA GLU A 321 1.58 2.27 7.67
C GLU A 321 3.06 2.48 7.36
N GLY A 322 3.40 2.85 6.14
CA GLY A 322 4.79 3.10 5.73
C GLY A 322 5.43 4.30 6.44
N THR A 323 4.63 5.30 6.87
CA THR A 323 5.14 6.46 7.61
C THR A 323 5.66 6.13 9.01
N GLN A 324 5.41 4.93 9.53
CA GLN A 324 5.97 4.43 10.79
C GLN A 324 7.47 4.09 10.69
N ALA A 325 8.10 4.42 9.58
CA ALA A 325 9.53 4.20 9.35
C ALA A 325 10.41 4.84 10.42
N ILE A 326 11.55 4.19 10.67
CA ILE A 326 12.58 4.65 11.60
C ILE A 326 13.85 4.91 10.82
N THR A 327 14.39 6.13 10.92
CA THR A 327 15.70 6.49 10.35
C THR A 327 16.78 6.50 11.42
N ASP A 328 17.96 6.02 11.07
CA ASP A 328 19.15 6.14 11.89
C ASP A 328 20.31 6.80 11.13
N ALA A 329 21.18 7.47 11.87
CA ALA A 329 22.44 8.03 11.37
C ALA A 329 23.52 7.90 12.43
N SER A 330 24.68 7.40 12.01
CA SER A 330 25.82 7.16 12.89
C SER A 330 27.13 7.45 12.17
N VAL A 331 28.21 7.75 12.92
CA VAL A 331 29.57 7.80 12.35
C VAL A 331 30.24 6.45 12.58
N VAL A 332 30.64 5.79 11.50
CA VAL A 332 31.33 4.50 11.50
C VAL A 332 32.65 4.66 10.74
N ASP A 333 33.75 4.37 11.41
CA ASP A 333 35.10 4.50 10.86
C ASP A 333 35.43 5.89 10.25
N GLY A 334 34.75 6.92 10.77
CA GLY A 334 34.89 8.30 10.32
C GLY A 334 33.91 8.72 9.21
N ASP A 335 33.20 7.81 8.58
CA ASP A 335 32.21 8.03 7.53
C ASP A 335 30.78 8.06 8.08
N LEU A 336 29.84 8.60 7.32
CA LEU A 336 28.43 8.64 7.70
C LEU A 336 27.72 7.35 7.27
N TYR A 337 27.27 6.55 8.22
CA TYR A 337 26.27 5.51 8.00
C TYR A 337 24.87 6.10 8.15
N VAL A 338 23.98 5.78 7.24
CA VAL A 338 22.54 6.10 7.33
C VAL A 338 21.71 4.88 6.99
N SER A 339 20.58 4.73 7.67
CA SER A 339 19.62 3.67 7.37
C SER A 339 18.19 4.11 7.58
N ILE A 340 17.29 3.38 6.96
CA ILE A 340 15.84 3.47 7.18
C ILE A 340 15.29 2.06 7.33
N PHE A 341 14.48 1.84 8.36
CA PHE A 341 13.62 0.67 8.50
C PHE A 341 12.18 1.08 8.19
N ILE A 342 11.58 0.45 7.19
CA ILE A 342 10.16 0.63 6.85
C ILE A 342 9.44 -0.68 7.20
N PRO A 343 8.62 -0.70 8.26
CA PRO A 343 8.02 -1.94 8.76
C PRO A 343 6.90 -2.48 7.90
N ALA A 344 6.24 -1.60 7.15
CA ALA A 344 5.03 -1.94 6.40
C ALA A 344 4.97 -1.16 5.09
N LEU A 345 5.28 -1.84 3.99
CA LEU A 345 5.07 -1.39 2.61
C LEU A 345 4.03 -2.29 1.94
N GLU A 346 2.82 -1.77 1.79
CA GLU A 346 1.74 -2.45 1.09
C GLU A 346 1.79 -2.10 -0.40
N VAL A 347 2.72 -2.71 -1.11
CA VAL A 347 2.94 -2.47 -2.53
C VAL A 347 2.57 -3.67 -3.39
N GLY A 348 2.25 -3.41 -4.65
CA GLY A 348 2.05 -4.41 -5.67
C GLY A 348 2.50 -3.89 -7.03
N THR A 349 2.83 -4.81 -7.93
CA THR A 349 3.29 -4.51 -9.29
C THR A 349 2.31 -4.98 -10.36
N TYR A 350 1.23 -5.65 -9.93
CA TYR A 350 0.15 -6.10 -10.80
C TYR A 350 -1.20 -6.12 -10.08
N GLY A 351 -2.27 -5.77 -10.79
CA GLY A 351 -3.63 -5.70 -10.26
C GLY A 351 -3.98 -4.33 -9.66
N GLY A 352 -5.26 -4.09 -9.43
CA GLY A 352 -5.74 -2.83 -8.88
C GLY A 352 -5.34 -1.60 -9.69
N GLY A 353 -4.86 -0.58 -9.01
CA GLY A 353 -4.42 0.70 -9.59
C GLY A 353 -3.21 0.59 -10.52
N THR A 354 -2.37 -0.43 -10.36
CA THR A 354 -1.19 -0.65 -11.23
C THR A 354 -1.54 -0.94 -12.69
N LYS A 355 -2.81 -1.26 -12.98
CA LYS A 355 -3.33 -1.49 -14.33
C LYS A 355 -3.85 -0.21 -14.99
N ARG A 356 -3.82 0.93 -14.30
CA ARG A 356 -4.21 2.18 -14.91
C ARG A 356 -3.14 2.62 -15.90
N GLU A 357 -3.55 3.29 -16.93
CA GLU A 357 -2.77 3.57 -18.15
C GLU A 357 -1.40 4.15 -17.79
N THR A 358 -1.36 5.32 -17.13
CA THR A 358 -0.12 6.01 -16.79
C THR A 358 0.69 5.30 -15.68
N GLN A 359 0.02 4.66 -14.72
CA GLN A 359 0.68 3.91 -13.63
C GLN A 359 1.32 2.60 -14.16
N GLN A 360 0.67 1.95 -15.12
CA GLN A 360 1.26 0.80 -15.80
C GLN A 360 2.52 1.20 -16.60
N GLU A 361 2.46 2.33 -17.32
CA GLU A 361 3.62 2.87 -18.04
C GLU A 361 4.75 3.20 -17.07
N ALA A 362 4.46 3.80 -15.92
CA ALA A 362 5.45 4.08 -14.88
C ALA A 362 6.12 2.80 -14.37
N LEU A 363 5.36 1.75 -14.04
CA LEU A 363 5.92 0.46 -13.62
C LEU A 363 6.73 -0.23 -14.72
N LYS A 364 6.31 -0.11 -16.00
CA LYS A 364 7.09 -0.62 -17.14
C LYS A 364 8.38 0.15 -17.33
N LEU A 365 8.38 1.47 -17.14
CA LEU A 365 9.60 2.29 -17.21
C LEU A 365 10.61 1.90 -16.13
N VAL A 366 10.14 1.59 -14.93
CA VAL A 366 10.98 1.06 -13.83
C VAL A 366 11.42 -0.39 -14.08
N GLY A 367 10.83 -1.10 -15.05
CA GLY A 367 11.11 -2.51 -15.35
C GLY A 367 10.47 -3.49 -14.37
N LEU A 368 9.47 -3.06 -13.59
CA LEU A 368 8.88 -3.83 -12.49
C LEU A 368 7.38 -4.12 -12.66
N TYR A 369 6.82 -4.00 -13.86
CA TYR A 369 5.42 -4.41 -14.09
C TYR A 369 5.26 -5.93 -14.08
N GLY A 370 4.55 -6.47 -13.08
CA GLY A 370 4.53 -7.88 -12.72
C GLY A 370 3.40 -8.71 -13.37
N GLU A 371 3.06 -8.46 -14.65
CA GLU A 371 1.94 -9.12 -15.33
C GLU A 371 2.01 -10.67 -15.32
N ASN A 372 3.21 -11.22 -15.41
CA ASN A 372 3.46 -12.66 -15.45
C ASN A 372 4.30 -13.16 -14.25
N ASP A 373 4.29 -12.40 -13.15
CA ASP A 373 5.09 -12.74 -11.97
C ASP A 373 4.23 -13.44 -10.90
N ASP A 374 4.13 -14.76 -11.03
CA ASP A 374 3.46 -15.61 -10.04
C ASP A 374 4.21 -15.70 -8.70
N THR A 375 5.50 -15.36 -8.68
CA THR A 375 6.36 -15.45 -7.49
C THR A 375 6.30 -14.22 -6.60
N GLY A 376 5.95 -13.06 -7.17
CA GLY A 376 5.98 -11.77 -6.49
C GLY A 376 7.36 -11.10 -6.47
N ARG A 377 8.32 -11.60 -7.28
CA ARG A 377 9.68 -11.06 -7.34
C ARG A 377 9.70 -9.57 -7.70
N THR A 378 8.87 -9.15 -8.65
CA THR A 378 8.74 -7.74 -9.03
C THR A 378 8.22 -6.86 -7.90
N LYS A 379 7.28 -7.38 -7.08
CA LYS A 379 6.78 -6.70 -5.87
C LYS A 379 7.88 -6.50 -4.85
N PHE A 380 8.70 -7.50 -4.60
CA PHE A 380 9.83 -7.40 -3.67
C PHE A 380 10.87 -6.42 -4.17
N ALA A 381 11.23 -6.47 -5.46
CA ALA A 381 12.12 -5.50 -6.07
C ALA A 381 11.55 -4.07 -5.97
N PHE A 382 10.24 -3.89 -6.20
CA PHE A 382 9.60 -2.58 -6.06
C PHE A 382 9.63 -2.08 -4.61
N ALA A 383 9.39 -2.95 -3.62
CA ALA A 383 9.52 -2.59 -2.21
C ALA A 383 10.95 -2.14 -1.84
N GLU A 384 11.98 -2.83 -2.36
CA GLU A 384 13.38 -2.44 -2.19
C GLU A 384 13.70 -1.09 -2.86
N VAL A 385 13.19 -0.84 -4.07
CA VAL A 385 13.34 0.46 -4.76
C VAL A 385 12.67 1.59 -3.99
N VAL A 386 11.46 1.35 -3.46
CA VAL A 386 10.74 2.36 -2.63
C VAL A 386 11.51 2.65 -1.35
N ALA A 387 12.04 1.64 -0.69
CA ALA A 387 12.81 1.83 0.55
C ALA A 387 14.16 2.52 0.29
N ALA A 388 14.80 2.24 -0.83
CA ALA A 388 16.05 2.89 -1.24
C ALA A 388 15.85 4.37 -1.56
N ALA A 389 14.74 4.74 -2.20
CA ALA A 389 14.38 6.12 -2.53
C ALA A 389 13.99 6.93 -1.29
#